data_8c4fab6f41124dd6b889c341c3007723
#
_entry.id   8c4fab6f41124dd6b889c341c3007723
#
_cell.length_a   1.000
_cell.length_b   1.000
_cell.length_c   1.000
_cell.angle_alpha   90.00
_cell.angle_beta   90.00
_cell.angle_gamma   90.00
#
_symmetry.space_group_name_H-M   'P 1'
#
loop_
_entity.id
_entity.type
_entity.pdbx_description
1 polymer ?
#
loop_
_entity_poly.entity_id
_entity_poly.type
_entity_poly.pdbx_seq_one_letter_code
_entity_poly.pdbx_strand_id
1 'polypeptide(L)'
;MSAFLNIPANFTSPKAGSSGEKEAEKSEEADGTGEQARTAESAMTEENDGGDMDIKTVKIEKPEALNLILGHSHFIKTVEDIYETMVNTVPGAKFGLAFCESSGPCLVRYSGTDDDLVELATKNAYALSAGHSFILLMKDMFPINVLNAVKNVPEVCRIFCATANPVEVLVAETEQGRGIIGVIDGFKSKGIESEADI
;
A
#
# COMPACT_ATOMS: atom_id res chain seq x y z
N MET A 1 4.39 25.17 27.99
CA MET A 1 3.39 24.47 28.79
C MET A 1 3.25 23.07 28.21
N SER A 2 3.88 22.10 28.86
CA SER A 2 3.90 20.69 28.44
C SER A 2 2.62 20.00 28.88
N ALA A 3 1.90 19.38 27.97
CA ALA A 3 0.83 18.43 28.29
C ALA A 3 1.34 17.02 27.98
N PHE A 4 1.75 16.32 29.04
CA PHE A 4 2.02 14.88 29.01
C PHE A 4 0.69 14.12 28.99
N LEU A 5 0.42 13.39 27.92
CA LEU A 5 -0.66 12.41 27.89
C LEU A 5 -0.20 11.11 28.57
N ASN A 6 -0.91 10.77 29.62
CA ASN A 6 -0.74 9.56 30.44
C ASN A 6 -1.34 8.37 29.69
N ILE A 7 -0.53 7.38 29.33
CA ILE A 7 -0.98 6.10 28.75
C ILE A 7 -1.00 5.07 29.89
N PRO A 8 -2.12 4.41 30.19
CA PRO A 8 -2.13 3.33 31.19
C PRO A 8 -1.54 2.04 30.61
N ALA A 9 -0.51 1.53 31.27
CA ALA A 9 0.05 0.21 31.04
C ALA A 9 -0.86 -0.86 31.66
N ASN A 10 -1.59 -1.63 30.82
CA ASN A 10 -2.15 -2.92 31.22
C ASN A 10 -2.30 -3.80 29.99
N PHE A 11 -1.24 -4.54 29.70
CA PHE A 11 -1.30 -5.65 28.76
C PHE A 11 -0.84 -6.91 29.50
N THR A 12 -1.77 -7.74 29.93
CA THR A 12 -1.48 -9.05 30.51
C THR A 12 -1.58 -10.13 29.43
N SER A 13 -0.47 -10.83 29.20
CA SER A 13 -0.39 -12.02 28.36
C SER A 13 -1.13 -13.21 28.99
N PRO A 14 -1.82 -14.06 28.21
CA PRO A 14 -2.37 -15.31 28.72
C PRO A 14 -1.27 -16.39 28.82
N LYS A 15 -1.28 -17.09 29.96
CA LYS A 15 -0.41 -18.21 30.33
C LYS A 15 -0.76 -19.47 29.52
N ALA A 16 0.30 -20.19 29.09
CA ALA A 16 0.25 -21.55 28.61
C ALA A 16 -0.22 -22.52 29.71
N GLY A 17 -1.18 -23.40 29.38
CA GLY A 17 -1.65 -24.52 30.19
C GLY A 17 -1.12 -25.84 29.64
N SER A 18 -0.62 -26.68 30.51
CA SER A 18 0.14 -27.92 30.33
C SER A 18 -0.71 -29.15 30.03
N SER A 19 -0.13 -30.02 29.23
CA SER A 19 -0.07 -31.50 29.26
C SER A 19 -1.20 -32.34 29.91
N GLY A 20 -1.68 -33.32 29.15
CA GLY A 20 -2.39 -34.51 29.60
C GLY A 20 -2.26 -35.64 28.57
N GLU A 21 -1.33 -36.56 28.86
CA GLU A 21 -1.21 -37.86 28.21
C GLU A 21 -2.35 -38.76 28.66
N LYS A 22 -2.87 -39.63 27.77
CA LYS A 22 -3.36 -40.98 28.04
C LYS A 22 -3.52 -41.76 26.74
N GLU A 23 -2.65 -42.73 26.62
CA GLU A 23 -2.79 -44.19 26.48
C GLU A 23 -3.68 -44.78 25.37
N ALA A 24 -3.01 -45.67 24.69
CA ALA A 24 -3.41 -46.54 23.59
C ALA A 24 -4.41 -47.64 24.01
N GLU A 25 -5.30 -48.00 23.13
CA GLU A 25 -5.84 -49.38 23.07
C GLU A 25 -6.02 -49.84 21.60
N LYS A 26 -5.69 -51.12 21.42
CA LYS A 26 -5.42 -51.89 20.21
C LYS A 26 -6.58 -52.84 20.03
N SER A 27 -7.08 -53.01 18.82
CA SER A 27 -7.72 -54.22 18.22
C SER A 27 -8.58 -53.75 17.03
N GLU A 28 -8.69 -54.39 15.93
CA GLU A 28 -8.50 -55.66 15.30
C GLU A 28 -8.95 -55.51 13.82
N GLU A 29 -8.35 -56.27 12.96
CA GLU A 29 -8.56 -56.37 11.52
C GLU A 29 -10.01 -56.75 11.15
N ALA A 30 -10.53 -56.19 10.06
CA ALA A 30 -11.48 -56.89 9.15
C ALA A 30 -11.31 -56.40 7.72
N ASP A 31 -10.92 -57.34 6.91
CA ASP A 31 -10.89 -57.42 5.47
C ASP A 31 -12.24 -57.01 4.83
N GLY A 32 -12.20 -56.23 3.76
CA GLY A 32 -13.38 -55.81 3.00
C GLY A 32 -13.00 -55.16 1.67
N THR A 33 -12.73 -56.03 0.75
CA THR A 33 -12.45 -55.77 -0.67
C THR A 33 -13.41 -54.80 -1.36
N GLY A 34 -12.84 -53.90 -2.17
CA GLY A 34 -13.33 -53.59 -3.52
C GLY A 34 -14.45 -52.57 -3.67
N GLU A 35 -14.20 -51.63 -4.56
CA GLU A 35 -15.20 -50.85 -5.28
C GLU A 35 -15.73 -49.57 -4.60
N GLN A 36 -14.85 -48.56 -4.46
CA GLN A 36 -15.27 -47.16 -4.40
C GLN A 36 -14.12 -46.19 -4.75
N ALA A 37 -13.49 -46.37 -5.89
CA ALA A 37 -12.47 -45.46 -6.42
C ALA A 37 -12.93 -44.78 -7.74
N ARG A 38 -14.14 -44.26 -7.80
CA ARG A 38 -14.65 -43.52 -8.98
C ARG A 38 -15.75 -42.51 -8.66
N THR A 39 -15.63 -41.69 -7.63
CA THR A 39 -16.55 -40.52 -7.42
C THR A 39 -15.91 -39.32 -6.70
N ALA A 40 -14.60 -39.14 -6.78
CA ALA A 40 -13.93 -37.99 -6.15
C ALA A 40 -13.38 -36.95 -7.15
N GLU A 41 -13.76 -37.05 -8.43
CA GLU A 41 -13.19 -36.16 -9.48
C GLU A 41 -14.21 -35.22 -10.14
N SER A 42 -15.41 -35.07 -9.55
CA SER A 42 -16.45 -34.21 -10.12
C SER A 42 -16.98 -33.09 -9.16
N ALA A 43 -16.22 -32.73 -8.13
CA ALA A 43 -16.67 -31.74 -7.16
C ALA A 43 -15.64 -30.61 -6.91
N MET A 44 -14.85 -30.25 -7.92
CA MET A 44 -13.95 -29.07 -7.84
C MET A 44 -13.97 -28.26 -9.14
N THR A 45 -15.14 -27.95 -9.63
CA THR A 45 -15.35 -26.72 -10.39
C THR A 45 -16.24 -25.83 -9.52
N GLU A 46 -15.67 -25.31 -8.44
CA GLU A 46 -16.13 -24.01 -7.96
C GLU A 46 -15.88 -23.06 -9.12
N GLU A 47 -16.93 -22.69 -9.83
CA GLU A 47 -16.93 -21.51 -10.68
C GLU A 47 -16.50 -20.39 -9.75
N ASN A 48 -15.24 -20.01 -9.85
CA ASN A 48 -14.75 -18.77 -9.31
C ASN A 48 -15.50 -17.69 -10.12
N ASP A 49 -16.67 -17.29 -9.61
CA ASP A 49 -17.39 -16.11 -10.06
C ASP A 49 -16.49 -14.91 -9.74
N GLY A 50 -15.43 -14.78 -10.54
CA GLY A 50 -14.55 -13.64 -10.55
C GLY A 50 -15.37 -12.45 -10.99
N GLY A 51 -15.93 -11.72 -10.02
CA GLY A 51 -16.69 -10.51 -10.25
C GLY A 51 -15.99 -9.64 -11.30
N ASP A 52 -16.77 -8.93 -12.11
CA ASP A 52 -16.28 -8.05 -13.18
C ASP A 52 -15.18 -7.14 -12.65
N MET A 53 -14.01 -7.15 -13.30
CA MET A 53 -12.87 -6.32 -12.99
C MET A 53 -12.61 -5.36 -14.15
N ASP A 54 -12.72 -4.07 -13.88
CA ASP A 54 -12.36 -3.02 -14.81
C ASP A 54 -10.93 -2.54 -14.62
N ILE A 55 -10.23 -2.27 -15.72
CA ILE A 55 -8.94 -1.59 -15.69
C ILE A 55 -9.15 -0.13 -16.12
N LYS A 56 -8.76 0.80 -15.26
CA LYS A 56 -8.89 2.24 -15.48
C LYS A 56 -7.53 2.93 -15.41
N THR A 57 -7.40 4.03 -16.14
CA THR A 57 -6.23 4.92 -16.06
C THR A 57 -6.61 6.18 -15.31
N VAL A 58 -5.88 6.49 -14.24
CA VAL A 58 -6.02 7.73 -13.47
C VAL A 58 -4.77 8.58 -13.70
N LYS A 59 -4.97 9.76 -14.31
CA LYS A 59 -3.88 10.72 -14.51
C LYS A 59 -3.64 11.51 -13.22
N ILE A 60 -2.39 11.57 -12.79
CA ILE A 60 -2.00 12.40 -11.65
C ILE A 60 -1.91 13.86 -12.09
N GLU A 61 -2.67 14.72 -11.44
CA GLU A 61 -2.57 16.16 -11.62
C GLU A 61 -1.36 16.69 -10.86
N LYS A 62 -0.40 17.26 -11.57
CA LYS A 62 0.80 17.79 -10.98
C LYS A 62 1.43 18.84 -11.93
N PRO A 63 1.71 20.08 -11.49
CA PRO A 63 2.59 21.02 -12.19
C PRO A 63 3.98 20.43 -12.46
N GLU A 64 4.62 20.83 -13.54
CA GLU A 64 5.97 20.35 -13.92
C GLU A 64 7.03 20.59 -12.83
N ALA A 65 6.90 21.68 -12.07
CA ALA A 65 7.84 22.03 -11.01
C ALA A 65 7.78 21.11 -9.78
N LEU A 66 6.79 20.22 -9.70
CA LEU A 66 6.63 19.33 -8.55
C LEU A 66 7.20 17.94 -8.83
N ASN A 67 7.72 17.34 -7.79
CA ASN A 67 8.11 15.93 -7.75
C ASN A 67 7.09 15.10 -7.00
N LEU A 68 7.06 13.80 -7.29
CA LEU A 68 6.07 12.85 -6.79
C LEU A 68 6.74 11.58 -6.27
N ILE A 69 6.26 11.07 -5.15
CA ILE A 69 6.39 9.67 -4.74
C ILE A 69 4.99 9.09 -4.59
N LEU A 70 4.72 7.99 -5.27
CA LEU A 70 3.51 7.17 -5.11
C LEU A 70 3.89 5.83 -4.50
N GLY A 71 3.25 5.47 -3.40
CA GLY A 71 3.55 4.24 -2.70
C GLY A 71 2.32 3.55 -2.11
N HIS A 72 2.58 2.44 -1.42
CA HIS A 72 1.60 1.65 -0.70
C HIS A 72 2.12 1.37 0.72
N SER A 73 1.26 1.51 1.69
CA SER A 73 1.55 1.23 3.10
C SER A 73 0.43 0.41 3.71
N HIS A 74 0.56 -0.01 4.97
CA HIS A 74 -0.41 -0.94 5.56
C HIS A 74 -1.12 -0.40 6.80
N PHE A 75 -0.84 0.85 7.22
CA PHE A 75 -1.37 1.39 8.46
C PHE A 75 -1.59 2.90 8.40
N ILE A 76 -2.64 3.38 9.08
CA ILE A 76 -3.06 4.79 9.05
C ILE A 76 -2.00 5.76 9.58
N LYS A 77 -1.12 5.31 10.48
CA LYS A 77 -0.01 6.09 11.03
C LYS A 77 1.04 6.49 9.98
N THR A 78 0.94 5.95 8.78
CA THR A 78 1.75 6.34 7.61
C THR A 78 1.85 7.85 7.43
N VAL A 79 0.75 8.57 7.66
CA VAL A 79 0.70 10.02 7.43
C VAL A 79 1.62 10.75 8.41
N GLU A 80 1.57 10.38 9.69
CA GLU A 80 2.41 10.98 10.72
C GLU A 80 3.88 10.62 10.53
N ASP A 81 4.19 9.36 10.29
CA ASP A 81 5.57 8.87 10.23
C ASP A 81 6.28 9.33 8.95
N ILE A 82 5.57 9.43 7.81
CA ILE A 82 6.12 10.06 6.61
C ILE A 82 6.29 11.57 6.83
N TYR A 83 5.33 12.26 7.48
CA TYR A 83 5.47 13.68 7.80
C TYR A 83 6.75 13.94 8.61
N GLU A 84 6.94 13.21 9.71
CA GLU A 84 8.13 13.34 10.55
C GLU A 84 9.41 13.01 9.79
N THR A 85 9.36 11.97 8.97
CA THR A 85 10.49 11.57 8.11
C THR A 85 10.88 12.70 7.16
N MET A 86 9.91 13.35 6.54
CA MET A 86 10.16 14.45 5.60
C MET A 86 10.82 15.66 6.29
N VAL A 87 10.25 16.12 7.39
CA VAL A 87 10.78 17.31 8.10
C VAL A 87 12.12 17.04 8.77
N ASN A 88 12.39 15.81 9.17
CA ASN A 88 13.68 15.42 9.75
C ASN A 88 14.79 15.25 8.69
N THR A 89 14.42 14.78 7.49
CA THR A 89 15.38 14.51 6.42
C THR A 89 15.77 15.78 5.67
N VAL A 90 14.81 16.68 5.39
CA VAL A 90 15.05 17.93 4.68
C VAL A 90 14.45 19.09 5.48
N PRO A 91 15.29 19.85 6.21
CA PRO A 91 14.82 21.04 6.94
C PRO A 91 14.14 22.04 6.01
N GLY A 92 12.92 22.45 6.36
CA GLY A 92 12.14 23.39 5.55
C GLY A 92 11.50 22.78 4.30
N ALA A 93 11.42 21.44 4.22
CA ALA A 93 10.73 20.72 3.14
C ALA A 93 9.32 21.28 2.90
N LYS A 94 8.98 21.54 1.64
CA LYS A 94 7.63 21.89 1.20
C LYS A 94 7.00 20.68 0.53
N PHE A 95 5.97 20.11 1.16
CA PHE A 95 5.31 18.93 0.66
C PHE A 95 3.84 18.84 1.09
N GLY A 96 3.07 18.06 0.32
CA GLY A 96 1.74 17.58 0.66
C GLY A 96 1.69 16.06 0.55
N LEU A 97 1.10 15.44 1.54
CA LEU A 97 0.95 13.99 1.68
C LEU A 97 -0.51 13.64 1.84
N ALA A 98 -0.99 12.63 1.11
CA ALA A 98 -2.32 12.08 1.27
C ALA A 98 -2.27 10.55 1.22
N PHE A 99 -3.12 9.91 2.00
CA PHE A 99 -3.22 8.46 2.19
C PHE A 99 -4.66 8.01 2.11
N CYS A 100 -4.94 6.96 1.34
CA CYS A 100 -6.25 6.34 1.22
C CYS A 100 -6.44 5.29 2.31
N GLU A 101 -7.28 5.57 3.29
CA GLU A 101 -7.64 4.60 4.31
C GLU A 101 -8.49 3.46 3.71
N SER A 102 -8.26 2.22 4.15
CA SER A 102 -8.90 1.01 3.58
C SER A 102 -9.92 0.37 4.49
N SER A 103 -10.18 0.94 5.65
CA SER A 103 -11.11 0.40 6.65
C SER A 103 -11.89 1.51 7.33
N GLY A 104 -12.90 1.15 8.11
CA GLY A 104 -13.75 2.11 8.78
C GLY A 104 -14.45 3.05 7.80
N PRO A 105 -14.28 4.38 7.94
CA PRO A 105 -14.93 5.35 7.06
C PRO A 105 -14.30 5.44 5.65
N CYS A 106 -13.16 4.80 5.40
CA CYS A 106 -12.45 4.79 4.10
C CYS A 106 -12.22 6.21 3.55
N LEU A 107 -11.75 7.12 4.40
CA LEU A 107 -11.51 8.52 4.03
C LEU A 107 -10.04 8.74 3.64
N VAL A 108 -9.80 9.78 2.84
CA VAL A 108 -8.45 10.24 2.55
C VAL A 108 -7.93 11.04 3.74
N ARG A 109 -6.83 10.59 4.32
CA ARG A 109 -6.09 11.28 5.38
C ARG A 109 -4.93 12.05 4.78
N TYR A 110 -4.63 13.23 5.31
CA TYR A 110 -3.61 14.09 4.72
C TYR A 110 -2.82 14.86 5.78
N SER A 111 -1.63 15.31 5.38
CA SER A 111 -0.76 16.19 6.14
C SER A 111 0.26 16.86 5.20
N GLY A 112 1.01 17.83 5.69
CA GLY A 112 2.08 18.47 4.92
C GLY A 112 2.51 19.79 5.53
N THR A 113 3.40 20.48 4.83
CA THR A 113 3.96 21.76 5.24
C THR A 113 3.58 22.91 4.29
N ASP A 114 2.85 22.59 3.21
CA ASP A 114 2.42 23.55 2.19
C ASP A 114 0.97 23.21 1.82
N ASP A 115 0.05 24.13 2.09
CA ASP A 115 -1.39 23.90 1.97
C ASP A 115 -1.83 23.61 0.54
N ASP A 116 -1.23 24.26 -0.47
CA ASP A 116 -1.54 24.01 -1.88
C ASP A 116 -1.13 22.59 -2.29
N LEU A 117 -0.01 22.10 -1.78
CA LEU A 117 0.46 20.74 -2.04
C LEU A 117 -0.38 19.69 -1.30
N VAL A 118 -0.86 19.99 -0.11
CA VAL A 118 -1.77 19.15 0.66
C VAL A 118 -3.10 19.00 -0.09
N GLU A 119 -3.68 20.10 -0.57
CA GLU A 119 -4.92 20.07 -1.35
C GLU A 119 -4.76 19.24 -2.62
N LEU A 120 -3.66 19.47 -3.36
CA LEU A 120 -3.38 18.75 -4.60
C LEU A 120 -3.12 17.26 -4.36
N ALA A 121 -2.37 16.90 -3.30
CA ALA A 121 -2.14 15.51 -2.92
C ALA A 121 -3.46 14.81 -2.55
N THR A 122 -4.31 15.48 -1.78
CA THR A 122 -5.63 14.98 -1.37
C THR A 122 -6.55 14.75 -2.57
N LYS A 123 -6.59 15.68 -3.52
CA LYS A 123 -7.34 15.55 -4.78
C LYS A 123 -6.91 14.33 -5.59
N ASN A 124 -5.60 14.15 -5.75
CA ASN A 124 -5.04 13.01 -6.47
C ASN A 124 -5.31 11.67 -5.77
N ALA A 125 -5.12 11.61 -4.45
CA ALA A 125 -5.41 10.41 -3.66
C ALA A 125 -6.89 10.02 -3.77
N TYR A 126 -7.79 10.99 -3.70
CA TYR A 126 -9.23 10.76 -3.87
C TYR A 126 -9.57 10.26 -5.28
N ALA A 127 -8.94 10.82 -6.33
CA ALA A 127 -9.12 10.35 -7.71
C ALA A 127 -8.63 8.91 -7.91
N LEU A 128 -7.52 8.52 -7.26
CA LEU A 128 -7.03 7.14 -7.25
C LEU A 128 -7.98 6.21 -6.51
N SER A 129 -8.43 6.61 -5.33
CA SER A 129 -9.30 5.81 -4.44
C SER A 129 -8.82 4.36 -4.25
N ALA A 130 -7.51 4.13 -4.29
CA ALA A 130 -6.91 2.81 -4.11
C ALA A 130 -6.49 2.64 -2.65
N GLY A 131 -7.08 1.68 -1.97
CA GLY A 131 -6.86 1.48 -0.54
C GLY A 131 -5.39 1.32 -0.18
N HIS A 132 -4.98 1.92 0.94
CA HIS A 132 -3.60 1.93 1.45
C HIS A 132 -2.56 2.58 0.53
N SER A 133 -2.97 3.22 -0.58
CA SER A 133 -2.04 4.03 -1.35
C SER A 133 -1.76 5.37 -0.68
N PHE A 134 -0.54 5.88 -0.83
CA PHE A 134 -0.20 7.24 -0.45
C PHE A 134 0.44 7.98 -1.62
N ILE A 135 0.20 9.28 -1.68
CA ILE A 135 0.81 10.20 -2.62
C ILE A 135 1.51 11.32 -1.86
N LEU A 136 2.77 11.55 -2.19
CA LEU A 136 3.62 12.58 -1.62
C LEU A 136 4.08 13.50 -2.74
N LEU A 137 3.57 14.72 -2.76
CA LEU A 137 4.00 15.78 -3.65
C LEU A 137 5.02 16.67 -2.95
N MET A 138 6.06 17.08 -3.66
CA MET A 138 7.12 17.89 -3.09
C MET A 138 7.60 18.98 -4.05
N LYS A 139 8.00 20.11 -3.49
CA LYS A 139 8.48 21.30 -4.20
C LYS A 139 9.89 21.65 -3.75
N ASP A 140 10.71 22.17 -4.68
CA ASP A 140 12.09 22.62 -4.44
C ASP A 140 13.01 21.51 -3.85
N MET A 141 12.64 20.24 -4.05
CA MET A 141 13.41 19.07 -3.63
C MET A 141 13.08 17.87 -4.53
N PHE A 142 13.99 16.89 -4.60
CA PHE A 142 13.85 15.72 -5.45
C PHE A 142 13.59 14.45 -4.63
N PRO A 143 12.92 13.46 -5.19
CA PRO A 143 12.70 12.18 -4.51
C PRO A 143 13.98 11.56 -3.95
N ILE A 144 15.11 11.67 -4.65
CA ILE A 144 16.41 11.13 -4.20
C ILE A 144 16.83 11.65 -2.82
N ASN A 145 16.38 12.86 -2.44
CA ASN A 145 16.72 13.42 -1.13
C ASN A 145 16.03 12.69 0.03
N VAL A 146 14.88 12.10 -0.20
CA VAL A 146 14.01 11.55 0.85
C VAL A 146 13.61 10.09 0.63
N LEU A 147 13.76 9.54 -0.57
CA LEU A 147 13.22 8.23 -0.96
C LEU A 147 13.69 7.11 -0.03
N ASN A 148 14.97 7.08 0.34
CA ASN A 148 15.48 6.05 1.25
C ASN A 148 14.89 6.20 2.67
N ALA A 149 14.70 7.41 3.14
CA ALA A 149 14.06 7.66 4.43
C ALA A 149 12.59 7.21 4.41
N VAL A 150 11.84 7.58 3.37
CA VAL A 150 10.44 7.15 3.17
C VAL A 150 10.32 5.61 3.07
N LYS A 151 11.23 4.94 2.35
CA LYS A 151 11.24 3.48 2.25
C LYS A 151 11.53 2.78 3.59
N ASN A 152 12.18 3.45 4.51
CA ASN A 152 12.50 2.92 5.84
C ASN A 152 11.40 3.19 6.88
N VAL A 153 10.33 3.90 6.52
CA VAL A 153 9.14 4.04 7.37
C VAL A 153 8.49 2.67 7.52
N PRO A 154 8.29 2.17 8.75
CA PRO A 154 7.82 0.79 9.01
C PRO A 154 6.52 0.42 8.28
N GLU A 155 5.64 1.39 8.08
CA GLU A 155 4.35 1.21 7.43
C GLU A 155 4.45 1.08 5.90
N VAL A 156 5.54 1.55 5.29
CA VAL A 156 5.70 1.57 3.83
C VAL A 156 6.02 0.17 3.30
N CYS A 157 5.10 -0.39 2.51
CA CYS A 157 5.24 -1.71 1.89
C CYS A 157 6.01 -1.66 0.57
N ARG A 158 5.73 -0.63 -0.25
CA ARG A 158 6.36 -0.46 -1.57
C ARG A 158 6.26 0.95 -2.09
N ILE A 159 7.13 1.28 -3.04
CA ILE A 159 7.05 2.48 -3.88
C ILE A 159 6.70 2.03 -5.30
N PHE A 160 5.71 2.66 -5.92
CA PHE A 160 5.33 2.44 -7.32
C PHE A 160 6.17 3.30 -8.26
N CYS A 161 6.35 4.58 -7.94
CA CYS A 161 7.24 5.49 -8.66
C CYS A 161 7.72 6.63 -7.77
N ALA A 162 8.85 7.25 -8.19
CA ALA A 162 9.43 8.43 -7.56
C ALA A 162 10.02 9.29 -8.69
N THR A 163 9.34 10.38 -9.08
CA THR A 163 9.61 11.01 -10.36
C THR A 163 9.22 12.49 -10.41
N ALA A 164 9.82 13.22 -11.36
CA ALA A 164 9.42 14.56 -11.79
C ALA A 164 8.44 14.51 -12.99
N ASN A 165 8.34 13.38 -13.67
CA ASN A 165 7.58 13.22 -14.91
C ASN A 165 6.06 13.26 -14.70
N PRO A 166 5.27 13.44 -15.77
CA PRO A 166 3.85 13.12 -15.76
C PRO A 166 3.64 11.64 -15.46
N VAL A 167 2.63 11.33 -14.65
CA VAL A 167 2.31 9.96 -14.23
C VAL A 167 0.85 9.63 -14.54
N GLU A 168 0.64 8.46 -15.10
CA GLU A 168 -0.67 7.80 -15.20
C GLU A 168 -0.63 6.51 -14.38
N VAL A 169 -1.67 6.27 -13.58
CA VAL A 169 -1.77 5.10 -12.71
C VAL A 169 -2.81 4.15 -13.25
N LEU A 170 -2.42 2.90 -13.46
CA LEU A 170 -3.32 1.83 -13.85
C LEU A 170 -3.93 1.23 -12.59
N VAL A 171 -5.25 1.28 -12.48
CA VAL A 171 -6.01 0.74 -11.35
C VAL A 171 -6.95 -0.36 -11.82
N ALA A 172 -6.97 -1.48 -11.08
CA ALA A 172 -8.04 -2.45 -11.15
C ALA A 172 -9.16 -2.02 -10.22
N GLU A 173 -10.40 -2.11 -10.67
CA GLU A 173 -11.59 -1.81 -9.90
C GLU A 173 -12.53 -3.00 -9.89
N THR A 174 -13.02 -3.34 -8.71
CA THR A 174 -14.03 -4.38 -8.46
C THR A 174 -15.12 -3.80 -7.56
N GLU A 175 -16.16 -4.54 -7.27
CA GLU A 175 -17.18 -4.14 -6.29
C GLU A 175 -16.59 -3.86 -4.90
N GLN A 176 -15.50 -4.55 -4.51
CA GLN A 176 -14.85 -4.35 -3.23
C GLN A 176 -14.06 -3.04 -3.15
N GLY A 177 -13.44 -2.60 -4.24
CA GLY A 177 -12.60 -1.39 -4.24
C GLY A 177 -11.61 -1.34 -5.39
N ARG A 178 -10.55 -0.56 -5.21
CA ARG A 178 -9.51 -0.34 -6.22
C ARG A 178 -8.13 -0.75 -5.74
N GLY A 179 -7.33 -1.30 -6.66
CA GLY A 179 -5.92 -1.62 -6.45
C GLY A 179 -5.03 -1.05 -7.56
N ILE A 180 -3.83 -0.56 -7.22
CA ILE A 180 -2.85 -0.11 -8.20
C ILE A 180 -2.17 -1.33 -8.80
N ILE A 181 -2.30 -1.51 -10.14
CA ILE A 181 -1.62 -2.57 -10.90
C ILE A 181 -0.23 -2.11 -11.32
N GLY A 182 -0.09 -0.84 -11.74
CA GLY A 182 1.17 -0.29 -12.23
C GLY A 182 1.07 1.20 -12.51
N VAL A 183 2.18 1.77 -12.98
CA VAL A 183 2.28 3.18 -13.34
C VAL A 183 2.95 3.35 -14.69
N ILE A 184 2.54 4.39 -15.42
CA ILE A 184 3.23 4.89 -16.59
C ILE A 184 3.93 6.17 -16.12
N ASP A 185 5.28 6.11 -16.08
CA ASP A 185 6.15 7.19 -15.62
C ASP A 185 6.83 7.83 -16.82
N GLY A 186 6.40 9.03 -17.16
CA GLY A 186 6.93 9.80 -18.28
C GLY A 186 6.55 9.25 -19.66
N PHE A 187 7.53 9.26 -20.56
CA PHE A 187 7.32 9.04 -21.98
C PHE A 187 8.02 7.78 -22.48
N LYS A 188 7.59 7.28 -23.66
CA LYS A 188 8.27 6.18 -24.35
C LYS A 188 9.69 6.59 -24.72
N SER A 189 10.64 5.65 -24.61
CA SER A 189 11.99 5.81 -25.13
C SER A 189 11.95 6.11 -26.64
N LYS A 190 12.75 7.09 -27.08
CA LYS A 190 12.81 7.53 -28.48
C LYS A 190 13.98 6.94 -29.25
N GLY A 191 14.90 6.28 -28.56
CA GLY A 191 16.10 5.68 -29.16
C GLY A 191 17.02 5.12 -28.10
N ILE A 192 18.20 4.74 -28.55
CA ILE A 192 19.34 4.29 -27.72
C ILE A 192 20.37 5.40 -27.78
N GLU A 193 20.84 5.83 -26.60
CA GLU A 193 21.89 6.85 -26.46
C GLU A 193 23.20 6.37 -27.11
N SER A 194 23.85 7.26 -27.85
CA SER A 194 25.15 7.04 -28.46
C SER A 194 26.23 7.86 -27.76
N GLU A 195 27.51 7.61 -28.05
CA GLU A 195 28.63 8.42 -27.53
C GLU A 195 28.51 9.92 -27.87
N ALA A 196 27.76 10.29 -28.92
CA ALA A 196 27.55 11.67 -29.32
C ALA A 196 26.44 12.38 -28.50
N ASP A 197 25.64 11.65 -27.76
CA ASP A 197 24.54 12.16 -26.93
C ASP A 197 24.97 12.42 -25.47
N ILE A 198 26.17 11.94 -25.08
CA ILE A 198 26.80 12.09 -23.77
C ILE A 198 27.78 13.28 -23.82
#